data_82e9ab0548233530fe87065415feedea
#
_entry.id   82e9ab0548233530fe87065415feedea
#
_cell.length_a   1.000
_cell.length_b   1.000
_cell.length_c   1.000
_cell.angle_alpha   90.00
_cell.angle_beta   90.00
_cell.angle_gamma   90.00
#
_symmetry.space_group_name_H-M   'P 1'
#
loop_
_entity.id
_entity.type
_entity.pdbx_description
1 polymer ?
#
loop_
_entity_poly.entity_id
_entity_poly.type
_entity_poly.pdbx_seq_one_letter_code
_entity_poly.pdbx_strand_id
1 'polypeptide(L)'
;MASLEGTKAPDFELEGSDGTKHAIRNYSGKTVVIYFYPKDNTPGCTKEACSFRELHQDLQKMGVVLLGVSKDSLKSHDKFIRDFGLPFVLLSDPEAKMMQDYGAFGEKVMYGKKAMGTIRSTVVVGPDGTVVKHWQTVKKAAEHPEAVVDFLRNR
;
A
#
# COMPACT_ATOMS: atom_id res chain seq x y z
N MET A 1 17.39 2.88 -1.46
CA MET A 1 17.16 1.44 -1.22
C MET A 1 17.00 0.70 -2.54
N ALA A 2 17.55 -0.50 -2.63
CA ALA A 2 17.37 -1.31 -3.83
C ALA A 2 15.95 -1.89 -3.91
N SER A 3 15.51 -2.25 -5.12
CA SER A 3 14.22 -2.90 -5.33
C SER A 3 14.14 -4.21 -4.56
N LEU A 4 12.94 -4.51 -4.04
CA LEU A 4 12.67 -5.77 -3.37
C LEU A 4 12.27 -6.89 -4.34
N GLU A 5 12.17 -6.59 -5.64
CA GLU A 5 11.76 -7.60 -6.63
C GLU A 5 12.67 -8.82 -6.57
N GLY A 6 12.06 -10.00 -6.55
CA GLY A 6 12.77 -11.26 -6.48
C GLY A 6 13.15 -11.69 -5.08
N THR A 7 12.91 -10.85 -4.07
CA THR A 7 13.23 -11.19 -2.67
C THR A 7 11.96 -11.59 -1.92
N LYS A 8 12.14 -12.26 -0.79
CA LYS A 8 11.03 -12.55 0.11
C LYS A 8 10.52 -11.25 0.71
N ALA A 9 9.20 -11.05 0.71
CA ALA A 9 8.59 -9.87 1.30
C ALA A 9 8.92 -9.81 2.80
N PRO A 10 9.39 -8.64 3.30
CA PRO A 10 9.65 -8.49 4.74
C PRO A 10 8.38 -8.78 5.56
N ASP A 11 8.55 -9.48 6.68
CA ASP A 11 7.41 -9.78 7.55
C ASP A 11 6.95 -8.51 8.27
N PHE A 12 5.67 -8.48 8.61
CA PHE A 12 5.08 -7.41 9.40
C PHE A 12 3.90 -7.96 10.18
N GLU A 13 3.48 -7.22 11.20
CA GLU A 13 2.23 -7.48 11.90
C GLU A 13 1.68 -6.13 12.33
N LEU A 14 0.55 -5.72 11.73
CA LEU A 14 -0.06 -4.42 11.97
C LEU A 14 -1.57 -4.56 12.15
N GLU A 15 -2.14 -3.67 12.96
CA GLU A 15 -3.58 -3.59 13.13
C GLU A 15 -4.23 -2.96 11.90
N GLY A 16 -5.34 -3.54 11.48
CA GLY A 16 -6.09 -3.08 10.32
C GLY A 16 -7.41 -2.44 10.69
N SER A 17 -7.94 -1.69 9.73
CA SER A 17 -9.22 -1.00 9.86
C SER A 17 -10.42 -1.94 10.04
N ASP A 18 -10.25 -3.23 9.76
CA ASP A 18 -11.27 -4.25 9.98
C ASP A 18 -11.29 -4.81 11.40
N GLY A 19 -10.47 -4.24 12.30
CA GLY A 19 -10.40 -4.68 13.69
C GLY A 19 -9.53 -5.90 13.93
N THR A 20 -8.79 -6.37 12.92
CA THR A 20 -7.92 -7.55 13.05
C THR A 20 -6.47 -7.18 12.75
N LYS A 21 -5.55 -8.04 13.20
CA LYS A 21 -4.13 -7.89 12.86
C LYS A 21 -3.86 -8.58 11.54
N HIS A 22 -2.98 -7.99 10.76
CA HIS A 22 -2.57 -8.52 9.46
C HIS A 22 -1.07 -8.72 9.43
N ALA A 23 -0.64 -9.83 8.86
CA ALA A 23 0.76 -10.17 8.64
C ALA A 23 0.88 -10.78 7.26
N ILE A 24 2.08 -10.71 6.65
CA ILE A 24 2.24 -11.25 5.29
C ILE A 24 1.97 -12.75 5.26
N ARG A 25 2.29 -13.46 6.34
CA ARG A 25 2.04 -14.91 6.44
C ARG A 25 0.56 -15.28 6.36
N ASN A 26 -0.34 -14.35 6.68
CA ASN A 26 -1.80 -14.58 6.60
C ASN A 26 -2.28 -14.71 5.16
N TYR A 27 -1.46 -14.30 4.20
CA TYR A 27 -1.82 -14.25 2.78
C TYR A 27 -1.06 -15.27 1.94
N SER A 28 -0.48 -16.29 2.58
CA SER A 28 0.16 -17.38 1.88
C SER A 28 -0.80 -18.03 0.89
N GLY A 29 -0.36 -18.23 -0.35
CA GLY A 29 -1.21 -18.76 -1.41
C GLY A 29 -2.02 -17.70 -2.17
N LYS A 30 -1.89 -16.43 -1.78
CA LYS A 30 -2.60 -15.32 -2.44
C LYS A 30 -1.64 -14.26 -2.94
N THR A 31 -2.04 -13.58 -4.01
CA THR A 31 -1.33 -12.38 -4.47
C THR A 31 -1.85 -11.18 -3.69
N VAL A 32 -0.93 -10.37 -3.15
CA VAL A 32 -1.26 -9.22 -2.32
C VAL A 32 -0.61 -7.97 -2.90
N VAL A 33 -1.42 -6.92 -3.08
CA VAL A 33 -0.92 -5.58 -3.42
C VAL A 33 -0.89 -4.78 -2.13
N ILE A 34 0.28 -4.23 -1.81
CA ILE A 34 0.45 -3.36 -0.64
C ILE A 34 0.93 -2.01 -1.14
N TYR A 35 0.13 -0.96 -0.90
CA TYR A 35 0.55 0.39 -1.29
C TYR A 35 0.74 1.26 -0.05
N PHE A 36 1.80 2.07 -0.08
CA PHE A 36 2.17 2.96 1.00
C PHE A 36 1.87 4.40 0.58
N TYR A 37 1.23 5.15 1.47
CA TYR A 37 0.86 6.53 1.18
C TYR A 37 1.08 7.43 2.40
N PRO A 38 1.33 8.75 2.20
CA PRO A 38 1.74 9.64 3.29
C PRO A 38 0.68 9.91 4.36
N LYS A 39 -0.57 10.17 3.97
CA LYS A 39 -1.55 10.59 4.96
C LYS A 39 -3.00 10.51 4.45
N ASP A 40 -3.90 9.99 5.30
CA ASP A 40 -5.33 9.94 5.02
C ASP A 40 -5.89 11.34 4.74
N ASN A 41 -6.90 11.40 3.88
CA ASN A 41 -7.66 12.62 3.57
C ASN A 41 -6.85 13.75 2.94
N THR A 42 -5.66 13.48 2.41
CA THR A 42 -4.93 14.45 1.60
C THR A 42 -5.31 14.28 0.12
N PRO A 43 -5.17 15.33 -0.71
CA PRO A 43 -5.65 15.25 -2.10
C PRO A 43 -5.07 14.10 -2.92
N GLY A 44 -3.76 13.90 -2.91
CA GLY A 44 -3.12 12.83 -3.68
C GLY A 44 -3.48 11.45 -3.16
N CYS A 45 -3.49 11.27 -1.84
CA CYS A 45 -3.82 9.99 -1.22
C CYS A 45 -5.29 9.63 -1.44
N THR A 46 -6.18 10.63 -1.42
CA THR A 46 -7.60 10.43 -1.70
C THR A 46 -7.81 9.99 -3.14
N LYS A 47 -7.12 10.63 -4.11
CA LYS A 47 -7.23 10.26 -5.53
C LYS A 47 -6.74 8.84 -5.76
N GLU A 48 -5.64 8.45 -5.12
CA GLU A 48 -5.10 7.09 -5.23
C GLU A 48 -6.08 6.08 -4.64
N ALA A 49 -6.59 6.33 -3.43
CA ALA A 49 -7.53 5.43 -2.77
C ALA A 49 -8.83 5.28 -3.58
N CYS A 50 -9.36 6.37 -4.10
CA CYS A 50 -10.57 6.33 -4.91
C CYS A 50 -10.36 5.60 -6.23
N SER A 51 -9.19 5.74 -6.85
CA SER A 51 -8.86 4.99 -8.05
C SER A 51 -8.78 3.49 -7.76
N PHE A 52 -8.15 3.09 -6.64
CA PHE A 52 -8.17 1.69 -6.21
C PHE A 52 -9.60 1.21 -5.92
N ARG A 53 -10.43 2.06 -5.31
CA ARG A 53 -11.83 1.72 -5.06
C ARG A 53 -12.55 1.35 -6.36
N GLU A 54 -12.36 2.14 -7.41
CA GLU A 54 -13.00 1.89 -8.70
C GLU A 54 -12.53 0.58 -9.34
N LEU A 55 -11.29 0.16 -9.07
CA LEU A 55 -10.70 -1.03 -9.65
C LEU A 55 -10.78 -2.25 -8.71
N HIS A 56 -11.36 -2.09 -7.53
CA HIS A 56 -11.37 -3.14 -6.51
C HIS A 56 -12.08 -4.41 -6.95
N GLN A 57 -13.18 -4.28 -7.68
CA GLN A 57 -13.88 -5.46 -8.21
C GLN A 57 -12.99 -6.27 -9.15
N ASP A 58 -12.21 -5.58 -9.98
CA ASP A 58 -11.28 -6.25 -10.89
C ASP A 58 -10.22 -7.01 -10.13
N LEU A 59 -9.69 -6.41 -9.06
CA LEU A 59 -8.72 -7.08 -8.19
C LEU A 59 -9.33 -8.31 -7.52
N GLN A 60 -10.55 -8.19 -7.01
CA GLN A 60 -11.25 -9.33 -6.39
C GLN A 60 -11.46 -10.48 -7.37
N LYS A 61 -11.83 -10.17 -8.61
CA LYS A 61 -12.02 -11.18 -9.65
C LYS A 61 -10.73 -11.92 -9.97
N MET A 62 -9.59 -11.27 -9.81
CA MET A 62 -8.28 -11.90 -9.99
C MET A 62 -7.79 -12.63 -8.73
N GLY A 63 -8.56 -12.60 -7.63
CA GLY A 63 -8.16 -13.19 -6.37
C GLY A 63 -7.06 -12.42 -5.65
N VAL A 64 -6.91 -11.13 -5.94
CA VAL A 64 -5.86 -10.28 -5.39
C VAL A 64 -6.36 -9.50 -4.18
N VAL A 65 -5.58 -9.51 -3.10
CA VAL A 65 -5.87 -8.73 -1.88
C VAL A 65 -5.19 -7.37 -2.00
N LEU A 66 -5.88 -6.31 -1.59
CA LEU A 66 -5.36 -4.95 -1.58
C LEU A 66 -5.27 -4.44 -0.15
N LEU A 67 -4.09 -3.98 0.25
CA LEU A 67 -3.84 -3.37 1.56
C LEU A 67 -3.20 -2.00 1.37
N GLY A 68 -3.74 -0.98 2.05
CA GLY A 68 -3.10 0.33 2.11
C GLY A 68 -2.42 0.50 3.46
N VAL A 69 -1.29 1.19 3.49
CA VAL A 69 -0.50 1.38 4.71
C VAL A 69 -0.09 2.84 4.85
N SER A 70 -0.35 3.43 6.02
CA SER A 70 0.17 4.74 6.39
C SER A 70 0.47 4.78 7.87
N LYS A 71 1.05 5.88 8.35
CA LYS A 71 1.33 6.09 9.76
C LYS A 71 0.09 6.53 10.55
N ASP A 72 -1.00 6.81 9.86
CA ASP A 72 -2.23 7.29 10.50
C ASP A 72 -2.81 6.25 11.46
N SER A 73 -3.57 6.74 12.44
CA SER A 73 -4.25 5.89 13.42
C SER A 73 -5.40 5.12 12.79
N LEU A 74 -5.88 4.09 13.49
CA LEU A 74 -7.07 3.35 13.06
C LEU A 74 -8.30 4.26 13.02
N LYS A 75 -8.39 5.21 13.94
CA LYS A 75 -9.49 6.18 13.95
C LYS A 75 -9.49 7.03 12.69
N SER A 76 -8.31 7.49 12.25
CA SER A 76 -8.15 8.23 10.99
C SER A 76 -8.54 7.35 9.81
N HIS A 77 -8.09 6.11 9.79
CA HIS A 77 -8.43 5.15 8.72
C HIS A 77 -9.93 4.92 8.64
N ASP A 78 -10.61 4.76 9.78
CA ASP A 78 -12.06 4.56 9.81
C ASP A 78 -12.80 5.75 9.18
N LYS A 79 -12.36 6.96 9.49
CA LYS A 79 -12.95 8.16 8.90
C LYS A 79 -12.70 8.22 7.40
N PHE A 80 -11.48 7.93 6.96
CA PHE A 80 -11.11 7.94 5.54
C PHE A 80 -11.96 6.93 4.76
N ILE A 81 -12.10 5.72 5.29
CA ILE A 81 -12.91 4.68 4.67
C ILE A 81 -14.37 5.11 4.57
N ARG A 82 -14.93 5.68 5.63
CA ARG A 82 -16.33 6.14 5.62
C ARG A 82 -16.55 7.29 4.66
N ASP A 83 -15.64 8.25 4.64
CA ASP A 83 -15.79 9.44 3.81
C ASP A 83 -15.78 9.10 2.32
N PHE A 84 -15.04 8.08 1.92
CA PHE A 84 -14.85 7.74 0.50
C PHE A 84 -15.34 6.35 0.11
N GLY A 85 -15.96 5.63 1.03
CA GLY A 85 -16.49 4.29 0.72
C GLY A 85 -15.44 3.30 0.26
N LEU A 86 -14.28 3.26 0.94
CA LEU A 86 -13.18 2.39 0.53
C LEU A 86 -13.48 0.94 0.91
N PRO A 87 -13.46 0.00 -0.06
CA PRO A 87 -13.82 -1.39 0.18
C PRO A 87 -12.65 -2.30 0.58
N PHE A 88 -11.50 -1.72 0.92
CA PHE A 88 -10.31 -2.49 1.28
C PHE A 88 -9.76 -2.06 2.63
N VAL A 89 -8.88 -2.89 3.19
CA VAL A 89 -8.31 -2.68 4.52
C VAL A 89 -7.17 -1.67 4.48
N LEU A 90 -7.14 -0.78 5.46
CA LEU A 90 -6.01 0.12 5.69
C LEU A 90 -5.32 -0.31 6.99
N LEU A 91 -3.98 -0.44 6.93
CA LEU A 91 -3.15 -0.82 8.06
C LEU A 91 -2.50 0.41 8.68
N SER A 92 -2.36 0.39 10.01
CA SER A 92 -1.72 1.48 10.75
C SER A 92 -0.30 1.09 11.12
N ASP A 93 0.67 1.90 10.68
CA ASP A 93 2.11 1.71 10.95
C ASP A 93 2.67 2.99 11.60
N PRO A 94 2.27 3.29 12.85
CA PRO A 94 2.58 4.58 13.48
C PRO A 94 4.07 4.83 13.68
N GLU A 95 4.87 3.79 13.80
CA GLU A 95 6.32 3.91 13.99
C GLU A 95 7.10 3.79 12.68
N ALA A 96 6.40 3.65 11.56
CA ALA A 96 6.99 3.48 10.23
C ALA A 96 7.95 2.28 10.12
N LYS A 97 7.77 1.25 10.95
CA LYS A 97 8.66 0.09 10.92
C LYS A 97 8.48 -0.71 9.63
N MET A 98 7.25 -1.04 9.27
CA MET A 98 6.97 -1.73 8.01
C MET A 98 7.39 -0.89 6.82
N MET A 99 7.12 0.42 6.87
CA MET A 99 7.52 1.33 5.80
C MET A 99 9.03 1.31 5.58
N GLN A 100 9.83 1.31 6.67
CA GLN A 100 11.28 1.24 6.55
C GLN A 100 11.72 -0.08 5.93
N ASP A 101 11.14 -1.18 6.36
CA ASP A 101 11.49 -2.51 5.85
C ASP A 101 11.16 -2.65 4.36
N TYR A 102 10.14 -1.94 3.89
CA TYR A 102 9.70 -1.99 2.49
C TYR A 102 10.27 -0.85 1.64
N GLY A 103 11.14 0.00 2.20
CA GLY A 103 11.72 1.12 1.48
C GLY A 103 10.73 2.26 1.22
N ALA A 104 9.64 2.32 1.99
CA ALA A 104 8.57 3.30 1.84
C ALA A 104 8.71 4.48 2.81
N PHE A 105 9.83 4.58 3.50
CA PHE A 105 10.11 5.67 4.44
C PHE A 105 11.56 6.07 4.30
N GLY A 106 11.79 7.36 4.11
CA GLY A 106 13.14 7.86 3.91
C GLY A 106 13.18 9.36 3.72
N GLU A 107 14.32 9.86 3.23
CA GLU A 107 14.53 11.28 3.02
C GLU A 107 13.72 11.77 1.83
N LYS A 108 12.97 12.85 2.04
CA LYS A 108 12.20 13.53 0.99
C LYS A 108 12.63 14.99 0.95
N VAL A 109 12.61 15.57 -0.25
CA VAL A 109 12.85 17.01 -0.43
C VAL A 109 11.51 17.66 -0.75
N MET A 110 11.07 18.57 0.12
CA MET A 110 9.84 19.34 -0.08
C MET A 110 10.16 20.82 0.13
N TYR A 111 9.84 21.64 -0.88
CA TYR A 111 10.11 23.08 -0.84
C TYR A 111 11.57 23.41 -0.51
N GLY A 112 12.50 22.61 -1.08
CA GLY A 112 13.94 22.79 -0.86
C GLY A 112 14.46 22.31 0.49
N LYS A 113 13.60 21.75 1.34
CA LYS A 113 14.00 21.21 2.64
C LYS A 113 13.98 19.70 2.63
N LYS A 114 14.99 19.09 3.26
CA LYS A 114 15.06 17.64 3.43
C LYS A 114 14.38 17.23 4.74
N ALA A 115 13.55 16.22 4.70
CA ALA A 115 12.89 15.67 5.88
C ALA A 115 12.60 14.18 5.67
N MET A 116 12.55 13.43 6.76
CA MET A 116 12.14 12.03 6.72
C MET A 116 10.63 11.95 6.56
N GLY A 117 10.16 11.07 5.71
CA GLY A 117 8.73 10.89 5.50
C GLY A 117 8.41 9.67 4.66
N THR A 118 7.12 9.42 4.49
CA THR A 118 6.62 8.31 3.69
C THR A 118 6.89 8.56 2.22
N ILE A 119 7.44 7.55 1.55
CA ILE A 119 7.62 7.56 0.11
C ILE A 119 6.48 6.75 -0.49
N ARG A 120 5.64 7.41 -1.30
CA ARG A 120 4.53 6.73 -1.98
C ARG A 120 5.11 5.63 -2.87
N SER A 121 4.70 4.39 -2.61
CA SER A 121 5.26 3.23 -3.27
C SER A 121 4.29 2.07 -3.21
N THR A 122 4.54 1.02 -3.99
CA THR A 122 3.66 -0.16 -4.03
C THR A 122 4.49 -1.40 -4.28
N VAL A 123 4.16 -2.49 -3.59
CA VAL A 123 4.72 -3.81 -3.88
C VAL A 123 3.60 -4.78 -4.21
N VAL A 124 3.89 -5.72 -5.09
CA VAL A 124 3.02 -6.88 -5.34
C VAL A 124 3.76 -8.11 -4.84
N VAL A 125 3.13 -8.83 -3.92
CA VAL A 125 3.69 -10.06 -3.33
C VAL A 125 2.94 -11.25 -3.90
N GLY A 126 3.68 -12.21 -4.46
CA GLY A 126 3.10 -13.42 -5.02
C GLY A 126 2.68 -14.44 -3.97
N PRO A 127 2.01 -15.52 -4.40
CA PRO A 127 1.48 -16.53 -3.48
C PRO A 127 2.55 -17.22 -2.60
N ASP A 128 3.79 -17.25 -3.06
CA ASP A 128 4.90 -17.86 -2.31
C ASP A 128 5.60 -16.87 -1.38
N GLY A 129 5.11 -15.63 -1.28
CA GLY A 129 5.70 -14.60 -0.44
C GLY A 129 6.84 -13.82 -1.08
N THR A 130 7.12 -14.07 -2.37
CA THR A 130 8.17 -13.35 -3.09
C THR A 130 7.60 -12.07 -3.73
N VAL A 131 8.33 -10.96 -3.62
CA VAL A 131 7.94 -9.70 -4.26
C VAL A 131 8.13 -9.85 -5.78
N VAL A 132 7.04 -9.68 -6.53
CA VAL A 132 7.07 -9.84 -7.98
C VAL A 132 7.12 -8.50 -8.72
N LYS A 133 6.77 -7.41 -8.04
CA LYS A 133 6.86 -6.06 -8.61
C LYS A 133 7.02 -5.04 -7.48
N HIS A 134 7.86 -4.04 -7.71
CA HIS A 134 8.09 -2.96 -6.74
C HIS A 134 8.17 -1.62 -7.47
N TRP A 135 7.14 -0.80 -7.30
CA TRP A 135 7.20 0.61 -7.71
C TRP A 135 7.76 1.38 -6.53
N GLN A 136 9.06 1.66 -6.58
CA GLN A 136 9.78 2.29 -5.45
C GLN A 136 9.33 3.73 -5.17
N THR A 137 8.85 4.42 -6.19
CA THR A 137 8.32 5.78 -6.07
C THR A 137 7.15 5.94 -7.03
N VAL A 138 6.02 6.40 -6.50
CA VAL A 138 4.83 6.67 -7.30
C VAL A 138 4.64 8.17 -7.38
N LYS A 139 4.72 8.72 -8.60
CA LYS A 139 4.60 10.16 -8.84
C LYS A 139 3.19 10.60 -9.22
N LYS A 140 2.44 9.72 -9.88
CA LYS A 140 1.09 10.02 -10.35
C LYS A 140 0.06 9.16 -9.61
N ALA A 141 -0.32 9.63 -8.42
CA ALA A 141 -1.16 8.87 -7.51
C ALA A 141 -2.49 8.43 -8.14
N ALA A 142 -3.13 9.32 -8.89
CA ALA A 142 -4.46 9.04 -9.47
C ALA A 142 -4.41 7.97 -10.58
N GLU A 143 -3.28 7.86 -11.29
CA GLU A 143 -3.13 6.94 -12.42
C GLU A 143 -2.47 5.62 -12.01
N HIS A 144 -1.82 5.59 -10.88
CA HIS A 144 -1.04 4.43 -10.44
C HIS A 144 -1.86 3.15 -10.28
N PRO A 145 -3.07 3.18 -9.68
CA PRO A 145 -3.86 1.95 -9.54
C PRO A 145 -4.13 1.22 -10.86
N GLU A 146 -4.35 1.95 -11.95
CA GLU A 146 -4.50 1.31 -13.26
C GLU A 146 -3.22 0.59 -13.69
N ALA A 147 -2.06 1.18 -13.43
CA ALA A 147 -0.79 0.55 -13.75
C ALA A 147 -0.61 -0.76 -12.97
N VAL A 148 -1.07 -0.78 -11.71
CA VAL A 148 -1.03 -1.98 -10.87
C VAL A 148 -1.92 -3.08 -11.47
N VAL A 149 -3.16 -2.73 -11.82
CA VAL A 149 -4.11 -3.68 -12.39
C VAL A 149 -3.61 -4.20 -13.74
N ASP A 150 -3.06 -3.33 -14.58
CA ASP A 150 -2.49 -3.73 -15.88
C ASP A 150 -1.34 -4.71 -15.70
N PHE A 151 -0.45 -4.46 -14.73
CA PHE A 151 0.63 -5.40 -14.43
C PHE A 151 0.06 -6.78 -14.06
N LEU A 152 -0.96 -6.81 -13.20
CA LEU A 152 -1.57 -8.07 -12.76
C LEU A 152 -2.28 -8.82 -13.89
N ARG A 153 -2.92 -8.10 -14.79
CA ARG A 153 -3.61 -8.71 -15.94
C ARG A 153 -2.63 -9.35 -16.92
N ASN A 154 -1.42 -8.84 -17.00
CA ASN A 154 -0.41 -9.30 -17.96
C ASN A 154 0.56 -10.31 -17.37
N ARG A 155 0.30 -10.81 -16.20
CA ARG A 155 1.12 -11.84 -15.57
C ARG A 155 0.77 -13.22 -16.13
#